data_7160de39268ffa3e4eab08d4ecf337bb
#
_entry.id   7160de39268ffa3e4eab08d4ecf337bb
#
_cell.length_a   1.000
_cell.length_b   1.000
_cell.length_c   1.000
_cell.angle_alpha   90.00
_cell.angle_beta   90.00
_cell.angle_gamma   90.00
#
_symmetry.space_group_name_H-M   'P 1'
#
loop_
_entity.id
_entity.type
_entity.pdbx_description
1 polymer ?
#
loop_
_entity_poly.entity_id
_entity_poly.type
_entity_poly.pdbx_seq_one_letter_code
_entity_poly.pdbx_strand_id
1 'polypeptide(L)'
;MYLACLRDEGYKGEVDNDGDIHFKYEGMDYFILVHEDDEQFHKILFPRFWALETQEEKVKALIASNSMNRQYKNGKVYLVGELENVAASIELFLNDPNDFQKLFSRMMGILQKMVNDFVAEMKKTD
;
A
#
# COMPACT_ATOMS: atom_id res chain seq x y z
N MET A 1 9.86 -14.37 -9.04
CA MET A 1 10.62 -13.13 -8.76
C MET A 1 10.20 -12.51 -7.42
N TYR A 2 8.92 -12.22 -7.22
CA TYR A 2 8.48 -11.60 -5.96
C TYR A 2 8.68 -12.48 -4.72
N LEU A 3 8.37 -13.77 -4.83
CA LEU A 3 8.57 -14.70 -3.70
C LEU A 3 10.03 -14.77 -3.28
N ALA A 4 10.94 -14.81 -4.26
CA ALA A 4 12.38 -14.82 -4.00
C ALA A 4 12.83 -13.48 -3.37
N CYS A 5 12.31 -12.36 -3.86
CA CYS A 5 12.60 -11.05 -3.30
C CYS A 5 12.19 -10.97 -1.84
N LEU A 6 10.96 -11.38 -1.52
CA LEU A 6 10.46 -11.36 -0.14
C LEU A 6 11.30 -12.23 0.77
N ARG A 7 11.62 -13.45 0.31
CA ARG A 7 12.46 -14.38 1.08
C ARG A 7 13.83 -13.76 1.38
N ASP A 8 14.46 -13.16 0.37
CA ASP A 8 15.78 -12.55 0.53
C ASP A 8 15.75 -11.34 1.47
N GLU A 9 14.61 -10.66 1.56
CA GLU A 9 14.41 -9.54 2.49
C GLU A 9 13.91 -9.99 3.87
N GLY A 10 13.72 -11.29 4.07
CA GLY A 10 13.34 -11.85 5.36
C GLY A 10 11.84 -12.05 5.57
N TYR A 11 11.07 -12.03 4.51
CA TYR A 11 9.62 -12.18 4.59
C TYR A 11 9.13 -13.43 3.87
N LYS A 12 8.01 -13.97 4.34
CA LYS A 12 7.38 -15.13 3.72
C LYS A 12 6.22 -14.69 2.86
N GLY A 13 6.34 -14.88 1.55
CA GLY A 13 5.27 -14.61 0.61
C GLY A 13 4.46 -15.86 0.31
N GLU A 14 3.16 -15.68 0.10
CA GLU A 14 2.24 -16.75 -0.30
C GLU A 14 1.37 -16.26 -1.44
N VAL A 15 1.22 -17.09 -2.48
CA VAL A 15 0.33 -16.77 -3.60
C VAL A 15 -1.09 -17.03 -3.14
N ASP A 16 -1.97 -16.04 -3.30
CA ASP A 16 -3.37 -16.18 -2.93
C ASP A 16 -4.24 -16.70 -4.10
N ASN A 17 -5.55 -16.80 -3.87
CA ASN A 17 -6.48 -17.33 -4.87
C ASN A 17 -6.61 -16.45 -6.11
N ASP A 18 -6.26 -15.17 -6.00
CA ASP A 18 -6.32 -14.21 -7.11
C ASP A 18 -5.02 -14.15 -7.90
N GLY A 19 -3.99 -14.89 -7.47
CA GLY A 19 -2.68 -14.86 -8.10
C GLY A 19 -1.78 -13.74 -7.58
N ASP A 20 -2.21 -13.02 -6.56
CA ASP A 20 -1.41 -11.99 -5.91
C ASP A 20 -0.59 -12.58 -4.79
N ILE A 21 0.36 -11.81 -4.25
CA ILE A 21 1.26 -12.33 -3.24
C ILE A 21 1.00 -11.63 -1.91
N HIS A 22 0.59 -12.42 -0.92
CA HIS A 22 0.37 -11.97 0.45
C HIS A 22 1.66 -12.11 1.25
N PHE A 23 1.97 -11.11 2.07
CA PHE A 23 3.06 -11.20 3.05
C PHE A 23 2.72 -10.35 4.27
N LYS A 24 3.35 -10.69 5.39
CA LYS A 24 3.24 -9.89 6.60
C LYS A 24 4.47 -9.02 6.77
N TYR A 25 4.25 -7.78 7.14
CA TYR A 25 5.30 -6.81 7.42
C TYR A 25 4.93 -6.11 8.72
N GLU A 26 5.79 -6.25 9.73
CA GLU A 26 5.53 -5.73 11.08
C GLU A 26 4.14 -6.13 11.63
N GLY A 27 3.75 -7.38 11.38
CA GLY A 27 2.50 -7.94 11.88
C GLY A 27 1.26 -7.60 11.07
N MET A 28 1.39 -6.81 10.02
CA MET A 28 0.25 -6.38 9.20
C MET A 28 0.29 -7.03 7.83
N ASP A 29 -0.88 -7.20 7.22
CA ASP A 29 -1.04 -7.87 5.95
C ASP A 29 -0.88 -6.91 4.77
N TYR A 30 0.04 -7.25 3.87
CA TYR A 30 0.31 -6.52 2.64
C TYR A 30 0.24 -7.47 1.45
N PHE A 31 0.02 -6.91 0.28
CA PHE A 31 -0.07 -7.68 -0.96
C PHE A 31 0.77 -7.05 -2.05
N ILE A 32 1.49 -7.87 -2.80
CA ILE A 32 2.05 -7.46 -4.08
C ILE A 32 1.03 -7.90 -5.13
N LEU A 33 0.44 -6.94 -5.85
CA LEU A 33 -0.52 -7.25 -6.89
C LEU A 33 0.23 -7.59 -8.18
N VAL A 34 -0.07 -8.75 -8.73
CA VAL A 34 0.63 -9.25 -9.93
C VAL A 34 -0.17 -8.86 -11.17
N HIS A 35 0.48 -8.17 -12.09
CA HIS A 35 -0.11 -7.74 -13.36
C HIS A 35 0.60 -8.48 -14.49
N GLU A 36 0.07 -9.65 -14.88
CA GLU A 36 0.70 -10.52 -15.85
C GLU A 36 0.83 -9.88 -17.25
N ASP A 37 -0.06 -8.97 -17.58
CA ASP A 37 -0.08 -8.26 -18.85
C ASP A 37 0.80 -7.02 -18.86
N ASP A 38 1.43 -6.67 -17.74
CA ASP A 38 2.31 -5.50 -17.64
C ASP A 38 3.48 -5.79 -16.69
N GLU A 39 4.56 -6.31 -17.25
CA GLU A 39 5.76 -6.69 -16.48
C GLU A 39 6.49 -5.51 -15.86
N GLN A 40 6.26 -4.30 -16.36
CA GLN A 40 6.92 -3.09 -15.86
C GLN A 40 6.21 -2.48 -14.66
N PHE A 41 4.94 -2.81 -14.45
CA PHE A 41 4.14 -2.22 -13.38
C PHE A 41 4.24 -3.05 -12.10
N HIS A 42 4.57 -2.37 -10.99
CA HIS A 42 4.71 -2.99 -9.68
C HIS A 42 3.89 -2.23 -8.67
N LYS A 43 3.12 -2.97 -7.86
CA LYS A 43 2.22 -2.38 -6.87
C LYS A 43 2.25 -3.18 -5.58
N ILE A 44 2.49 -2.48 -4.46
CA ILE A 44 2.32 -3.04 -3.13
C ILE A 44 1.11 -2.36 -2.51
N LEU A 45 0.19 -3.17 -1.98
CA LEU A 45 -1.09 -2.72 -1.44
C LEU A 45 -1.18 -3.02 0.04
N PHE A 46 -1.62 -2.02 0.82
CA PHE A 46 -2.07 -2.19 2.19
C PHE A 46 -3.58 -1.99 2.20
N PRO A 47 -4.37 -3.08 2.16
CA PRO A 47 -5.82 -2.97 2.02
C PRO A 47 -6.50 -2.70 3.35
N ARG A 48 -7.56 -1.89 3.32
CA ARG A 48 -8.52 -1.74 4.42
C ARG A 48 -7.90 -1.53 5.80
N PHE A 49 -7.02 -0.55 5.92
CA PHE A 49 -6.31 -0.31 7.18
C PHE A 49 -7.05 0.66 8.13
N TRP A 50 -8.12 1.29 7.69
CA TRP A 50 -8.88 2.22 8.52
C TRP A 50 -10.37 2.13 8.17
N ALA A 51 -11.16 1.65 9.11
CA ALA A 51 -12.62 1.57 8.93
C ALA A 51 -13.26 2.93 9.16
N LEU A 52 -14.18 3.30 8.28
CA LEU A 52 -14.91 4.56 8.34
C LEU A 52 -16.35 4.31 8.78
N GLU A 53 -16.75 4.87 9.89
CA GLU A 53 -18.05 4.59 10.50
C GLU A 53 -19.06 5.73 10.35
N THR A 54 -18.59 6.96 10.23
CA THR A 54 -19.47 8.13 10.15
C THR A 54 -19.20 8.95 8.90
N GLN A 55 -20.17 9.76 8.52
CA GLN A 55 -20.01 10.68 7.39
C GLN A 55 -18.90 11.70 7.65
N GLU A 56 -18.75 12.16 8.88
CA GLU A 56 -17.67 13.06 9.28
C GLU A 56 -16.30 12.43 9.05
N GLU A 57 -16.16 11.16 9.44
CA GLU A 57 -14.91 10.44 9.22
C GLU A 57 -14.60 10.29 7.72
N LYS A 58 -15.62 10.04 6.91
CA LYS A 58 -15.44 9.92 5.45
C LYS A 58 -14.92 11.22 4.84
N VAL A 59 -15.49 12.35 5.23
CA VAL A 59 -15.02 13.66 4.76
C VAL A 59 -13.59 13.91 5.22
N LYS A 60 -13.30 13.64 6.49
CA LYS A 60 -11.95 13.80 7.04
C LYS A 60 -10.94 12.91 6.31
N ALA A 61 -11.33 11.68 6.02
CA ALA A 61 -10.48 10.73 5.29
C ALA A 61 -10.22 11.19 3.86
N LEU A 62 -11.20 11.76 3.19
CA LEU A 62 -11.00 12.30 1.83
C LEU A 62 -10.00 13.44 1.84
N ILE A 63 -10.09 14.34 2.81
CA ILE A 63 -9.16 15.46 2.96
C ILE A 63 -7.75 14.95 3.28
N ALA A 64 -7.63 14.02 4.23
CA ALA A 64 -6.36 13.42 4.60
C ALA A 64 -5.74 12.66 3.42
N SER A 65 -6.54 11.90 2.68
CA SER A 65 -6.07 11.18 1.49
C SER A 65 -5.52 12.13 0.43
N ASN A 66 -6.23 13.22 0.18
CA ASN A 66 -5.76 14.23 -0.77
C ASN A 66 -4.41 14.80 -0.35
N SER A 67 -4.24 15.07 0.95
CA SER A 67 -2.98 15.58 1.49
C SER A 67 -1.83 14.58 1.30
N MET A 68 -2.09 13.30 1.60
CA MET A 68 -1.08 12.25 1.43
C MET A 68 -0.69 12.08 -0.04
N ASN A 69 -1.67 12.07 -0.93
CA ASN A 69 -1.42 11.90 -2.37
C ASN A 69 -0.59 13.04 -2.95
N ARG A 70 -0.67 14.22 -2.37
CA ARG A 70 0.16 15.37 -2.75
C ARG A 70 1.59 15.27 -2.26
N GLN A 71 1.78 14.71 -1.07
CA GLN A 71 3.07 14.72 -0.37
C GLN A 71 3.98 13.56 -0.75
N TYR A 72 3.41 12.39 -1.01
CA TYR A 72 4.18 11.17 -1.15
C TYR A 72 4.41 10.78 -2.60
N LYS A 73 5.66 10.39 -2.88
CA LYS A 73 6.05 9.92 -4.21
C LYS A 73 5.46 8.54 -4.46
N ASN A 74 4.81 8.38 -5.59
CA ASN A 74 4.30 7.09 -6.06
C ASN A 74 3.27 6.44 -5.12
N GLY A 75 2.85 7.14 -4.08
CA GLY A 75 1.89 6.61 -3.11
C GLY A 75 0.48 7.06 -3.40
N LYS A 76 -0.47 6.19 -3.03
CA LYS A 76 -1.89 6.49 -3.08
C LYS A 76 -2.55 6.11 -1.77
N VAL A 77 -3.43 6.99 -1.27
CA VAL A 77 -4.35 6.67 -0.18
C VAL A 77 -5.75 6.95 -0.73
N TYR A 78 -6.64 5.99 -0.63
CA TYR A 78 -7.96 6.12 -1.23
C TYR A 78 -9.01 5.32 -0.45
N LEU A 79 -10.26 5.75 -0.57
CA LEU A 79 -11.37 5.08 0.08
C LEU A 79 -11.85 3.93 -0.81
N VAL A 80 -12.18 2.81 -0.19
CA VAL A 80 -12.60 1.59 -0.89
C VAL A 80 -13.97 1.12 -0.40
N GLY A 81 -14.57 0.21 -1.14
CA GLY A 81 -15.93 -0.22 -0.90
C GLY A 81 -16.87 0.92 -1.22
N GLU A 82 -17.91 1.10 -0.45
CA GLU A 82 -18.80 2.25 -0.56
C GLU A 82 -18.34 3.35 0.41
N LEU A 83 -17.05 3.69 0.35
CA LEU A 83 -16.40 4.64 1.24
C LEU A 83 -16.41 4.18 2.70
N GLU A 84 -16.25 2.87 2.91
CA GLU A 84 -16.30 2.27 4.25
C GLU A 84 -14.94 1.99 4.84
N ASN A 85 -13.90 2.00 4.01
CA ASN A 85 -12.55 1.70 4.47
C ASN A 85 -11.54 2.48 3.66
N VAL A 86 -10.29 2.49 4.13
CA VAL A 86 -9.20 3.19 3.48
C VAL A 86 -8.12 2.19 3.11
N ALA A 87 -7.59 2.32 1.90
CA ALA A 87 -6.48 1.53 1.41
C ALA A 87 -5.32 2.45 1.05
N ALA A 88 -4.12 1.89 1.04
CA ALA A 88 -2.94 2.59 0.57
C ALA A 88 -2.14 1.70 -0.35
N SER A 89 -1.47 2.29 -1.33
CA SER A 89 -0.60 1.55 -2.22
C SER A 89 0.63 2.37 -2.58
N ILE A 90 1.66 1.67 -3.04
CA ILE A 90 2.80 2.30 -3.70
C ILE A 90 2.97 1.63 -5.04
N GLU A 91 3.11 2.44 -6.10
CA GLU A 91 3.08 1.96 -7.48
C GLU A 91 4.21 2.60 -8.26
N LEU A 92 4.87 1.79 -9.08
CA LEU A 92 5.93 2.30 -9.94
C LEU A 92 6.12 1.43 -11.17
N PHE A 93 6.79 1.99 -12.16
CA PHE A 93 7.21 1.27 -13.35
C PHE A 93 8.70 1.02 -13.29
N LEU A 94 9.11 -0.20 -13.62
CA LEU A 94 10.51 -0.59 -13.70
C LEU A 94 10.78 -1.18 -15.07
N ASN A 95 11.86 -0.74 -15.69
CA ASN A 95 12.28 -1.30 -16.97
C ASN A 95 12.79 -2.74 -16.80
N ASP A 96 13.54 -2.99 -15.72
CA ASP A 96 14.01 -4.32 -15.35
C ASP A 96 13.29 -4.78 -14.08
N PRO A 97 12.47 -5.85 -14.15
CA PRO A 97 11.76 -6.35 -12.96
C PRO A 97 12.68 -6.70 -11.79
N ASN A 98 13.92 -7.05 -12.06
CA ASN A 98 14.89 -7.39 -11.00
C ASN A 98 15.26 -6.19 -10.13
N ASP A 99 15.00 -4.99 -10.60
CA ASP A 99 15.23 -3.77 -9.79
C ASP A 99 14.18 -3.60 -8.69
N PHE A 100 13.09 -4.38 -8.71
CA PHE A 100 12.08 -4.36 -7.65
C PHE A 100 12.71 -4.66 -6.29
N GLN A 101 13.57 -5.67 -6.20
CA GLN A 101 14.22 -6.01 -4.93
C GLN A 101 15.06 -4.86 -4.40
N LYS A 102 15.76 -4.14 -5.28
CA LYS A 102 16.58 -2.99 -4.89
C LYS A 102 15.77 -1.86 -4.27
N LEU A 103 14.50 -1.75 -4.66
CA LEU A 103 13.62 -0.67 -4.23
C LEU A 103 12.61 -1.11 -3.17
N PHE A 104 12.53 -2.40 -2.86
CA PHE A 104 11.50 -2.94 -1.96
C PHE A 104 11.49 -2.24 -0.60
N SER A 105 12.64 -2.13 0.04
CA SER A 105 12.75 -1.51 1.36
C SER A 105 12.32 -0.04 1.31
N ARG A 106 12.71 0.68 0.26
CA ARG A 106 12.31 2.07 0.07
C ARG A 106 10.80 2.20 -0.17
N MET A 107 10.23 1.31 -0.97
CA MET A 107 8.78 1.29 -1.22
C MET A 107 8.01 1.07 0.07
N MET A 108 8.42 0.09 0.87
CA MET A 108 7.76 -0.19 2.15
C MET A 108 7.90 0.98 3.12
N GLY A 109 9.07 1.62 3.15
CA GLY A 109 9.29 2.79 4.00
C GLY A 109 8.37 3.95 3.64
N ILE A 110 8.21 4.24 2.36
CA ILE A 110 7.30 5.30 1.90
C ILE A 110 5.85 4.94 2.23
N LEU A 111 5.44 3.70 1.94
CA LEU A 111 4.08 3.23 2.20
C LEU A 111 3.73 3.34 3.69
N GLN A 112 4.61 2.87 4.56
CA GLN A 112 4.38 2.93 6.00
C GLN A 112 4.33 4.36 6.53
N LYS A 113 5.25 5.21 6.08
CA LYS A 113 5.26 6.61 6.52
C LYS A 113 3.99 7.32 6.09
N MET A 114 3.54 7.08 4.88
CA MET A 114 2.30 7.65 4.36
C MET A 114 1.09 7.20 5.18
N VAL A 115 1.01 5.91 5.49
CA VAL A 115 -0.07 5.37 6.32
C VAL A 115 -0.04 5.96 7.73
N ASN A 116 1.14 6.05 8.33
CA ASN A 116 1.28 6.62 9.68
C ASN A 116 0.90 8.10 9.70
N ASP A 117 1.25 8.87 8.69
CA ASP A 117 0.88 10.27 8.60
C ASP A 117 -0.64 10.43 8.37
N PHE A 118 -1.24 9.53 7.58
CA PHE A 118 -2.69 9.49 7.40
C PHE A 118 -3.39 9.25 8.74
N VAL A 119 -2.93 8.24 9.48
CA VAL A 119 -3.51 7.90 10.79
C VAL A 119 -3.39 9.08 11.75
N ALA A 120 -2.25 9.76 11.75
CA ALA A 120 -2.04 10.95 12.59
C ALA A 120 -3.04 12.05 12.24
N GLU A 121 -3.30 12.29 10.95
CA GLU A 121 -4.30 13.26 10.51
C GLU A 121 -5.71 12.88 10.97
N MET A 122 -6.06 11.58 10.87
CA MET A 122 -7.38 11.11 11.30
C MET A 122 -7.60 11.25 12.81
N LYS A 123 -6.52 11.19 13.60
CA LYS A 123 -6.60 11.29 15.06
C LYS A 123 -6.59 12.72 15.57
N LYS A 124 -6.34 13.70 14.72
CA LYS A 124 -6.39 15.11 15.14
C LYS A 124 -7.83 15.49 15.51
N THR A 125 -7.97 16.19 16.63
CA THR A 125 -9.24 16.78 17.03
C THR A 125 -9.23 18.26 16.66
N ASP A 126 -10.33 18.71 16.12
CA ASP A 126 -10.49 20.12 15.72
C ASP A 126 -10.73 21.03 16.92
#